data_e513de1f9e0a4e9b6ebf6bc6fc9480b1
#
_entry.id   e513de1f9e0a4e9b6ebf6bc6fc9480b1
#
_cell.length_a   1.000
_cell.length_b   1.000
_cell.length_c   1.000
_cell.angle_alpha   90.00
_cell.angle_beta   90.00
_cell.angle_gamma   90.00
#
_symmetry.space_group_name_H-M   'P 1'
#
loop_
_entity.id
_entity.type
_entity.pdbx_description
1 polymer ?
#
loop_
_entity_poly.entity_id
_entity_poly.type
_entity_poly.pdbx_seq_one_letter_code
_entity_poly.pdbx_strand_id
1 'polypeptide(L)'
;MTPPARTRWHAETGDEAGVRLGLRANLSQFMLLAVVNFFVGGMVGLERTVTPLVGSEQFHLGEIAIAAFVVVFGFTKAITNAVGGAITARHTRKAILVAGWIVGLPVPFMLAYGPSWAWVIAANVLLGVNQGLTWSMTVNMKIDLIGPGRRGFALGINETAGYLGVAVTALVTGYLATWFGLRPAPELLGVGYVIAGLALSVLAVRDTAPWARAEARQHRRHAGPHPPFREIARRVSWTDRTLAAVSQAGLVNNLNDGLVWVVLPVLLVDHGVSVTGVGYVKALYPFMWAAGMIGTGHLADRIGRKIPIVSGMLIQAIGLAIISAGISHALAAGLAGAFLLGAGTSLVYPTLLAAVSDASHPDWRAAALGVYRFWRDSGYAIGALIGGITAALASLDAAVTVAAILTAISGLLAWVFIDETHPRQSARQAPHA
;
A
#
# COMPACT_ATOMS: atom_id res chain seq x y z
N MET A 1 17.47 25.90 -37.86
CA MET A 1 17.18 24.85 -36.89
C MET A 1 15.83 25.13 -36.23
N THR A 2 14.78 24.55 -36.76
CA THR A 2 13.41 24.66 -36.24
C THR A 2 13.26 23.75 -35.03
N PRO A 3 12.63 24.18 -33.91
CA PRO A 3 12.42 23.33 -32.74
C PRO A 3 11.41 22.22 -33.06
N PRO A 4 11.58 21.02 -32.49
CA PRO A 4 10.69 19.91 -32.76
C PRO A 4 9.28 20.22 -32.22
N ALA A 5 8.28 19.99 -33.06
CA ALA A 5 6.86 20.17 -32.80
C ALA A 5 6.46 19.44 -31.53
N ARG A 6 5.92 20.19 -30.57
CA ARG A 6 5.16 19.62 -29.42
C ARG A 6 3.98 18.87 -30.02
N THR A 7 4.03 17.57 -30.03
CA THR A 7 2.89 16.70 -30.37
C THR A 7 1.75 17.00 -29.40
N ARG A 8 0.80 17.82 -29.83
CA ARG A 8 -0.48 17.99 -29.17
C ARG A 8 -1.23 16.66 -29.34
N TRP A 9 -1.30 15.88 -28.28
CA TRP A 9 -2.18 14.74 -28.17
C TRP A 9 -3.63 15.25 -28.02
N HIS A 10 -4.20 15.80 -29.09
CA HIS A 10 -5.62 15.97 -29.30
C HIS A 10 -6.05 14.89 -30.31
N ALA A 11 -6.23 13.66 -29.84
CA ALA A 11 -7.01 12.70 -30.59
C ALA A 11 -8.46 12.87 -30.16
N GLU A 12 -9.17 13.74 -30.87
CA GLU A 12 -10.62 13.64 -31.02
C GLU A 12 -10.90 12.38 -31.84
N THR A 13 -11.07 11.24 -31.17
CA THR A 13 -11.74 10.09 -31.79
C THR A 13 -13.10 9.99 -31.12
N GLY A 14 -14.07 10.71 -31.69
CA GLY A 14 -15.47 10.33 -31.55
C GLY A 14 -15.63 8.98 -32.23
N ASP A 15 -16.11 7.99 -31.45
CA ASP A 15 -17.25 7.18 -31.78
C ASP A 15 -17.40 6.05 -30.76
N GLU A 16 -18.62 5.85 -30.40
CA GLU A 16 -19.32 5.04 -29.43
C GLU A 16 -19.34 5.61 -27.98
N ALA A 17 -20.48 6.28 -27.69
CA ALA A 17 -20.99 6.56 -26.34
C ALA A 17 -20.16 7.50 -25.45
N GLY A 18 -19.69 8.64 -25.93
CA GLY A 18 -19.26 9.73 -25.02
C GLY A 18 -18.04 9.46 -24.14
N VAL A 19 -17.24 8.42 -24.44
CA VAL A 19 -16.04 8.05 -23.67
C VAL A 19 -14.89 8.98 -24.04
N ARG A 20 -14.49 9.86 -23.12
CA ARG A 20 -13.32 10.72 -23.26
C ARG A 20 -12.29 10.37 -22.19
N LEU A 21 -11.06 10.03 -22.59
CA LEU A 21 -9.93 9.81 -21.67
C LEU A 21 -9.39 11.17 -21.16
N GLY A 22 -8.91 11.18 -19.95
CA GLY A 22 -8.24 12.33 -19.34
C GLY A 22 -8.88 12.85 -18.06
N LEU A 23 -8.04 13.47 -17.22
CA LEU A 23 -8.44 13.91 -15.88
C LEU A 23 -9.57 14.95 -15.92
N ARG A 24 -9.46 15.96 -16.79
CA ARG A 24 -10.47 17.05 -16.87
C ARG A 24 -11.85 16.54 -17.26
N ALA A 25 -11.91 15.60 -18.20
CA ALA A 25 -13.18 15.02 -18.67
C ALA A 25 -13.85 14.13 -17.62
N ASN A 26 -13.06 13.54 -16.70
CA ASN A 26 -13.52 12.54 -15.73
C ASN A 26 -13.27 12.96 -14.28
N LEU A 27 -13.04 14.26 -13.99
CA LEU A 27 -12.59 14.74 -12.67
C LEU A 27 -13.56 14.35 -11.55
N SER A 28 -14.87 14.45 -11.77
CA SER A 28 -15.87 14.08 -10.75
C SER A 28 -15.80 12.61 -10.36
N GLN A 29 -15.73 11.70 -11.33
CA GLN A 29 -15.60 10.26 -11.07
C GLN A 29 -14.23 9.92 -10.47
N PHE A 30 -13.19 10.59 -10.92
CA PHE A 30 -11.85 10.42 -10.38
C PHE A 30 -11.76 10.80 -8.89
N MET A 31 -12.32 11.96 -8.52
CA MET A 31 -12.36 12.42 -7.13
C MET A 31 -13.29 11.57 -6.28
N LEU A 32 -14.43 11.14 -6.81
CA LEU A 32 -15.32 10.20 -6.14
C LEU A 32 -14.60 8.89 -5.78
N LEU A 33 -13.82 8.32 -6.72
CA LEU A 33 -13.01 7.14 -6.46
C LEU A 33 -11.88 7.40 -5.45
N ALA A 34 -11.38 8.64 -5.34
CA ALA A 34 -10.44 9.01 -4.28
C ALA A 34 -11.11 9.01 -2.90
N VAL A 35 -12.34 9.55 -2.80
CA VAL A 35 -13.14 9.50 -1.57
C VAL A 35 -13.48 8.05 -1.19
N VAL A 36 -13.89 7.23 -2.16
CA VAL A 36 -14.13 5.80 -1.91
C VAL A 36 -12.87 5.13 -1.37
N ASN A 37 -11.68 5.44 -1.95
CA ASN A 37 -10.43 4.86 -1.48
C ASN A 37 -10.00 5.38 -0.10
N PHE A 38 -10.39 6.58 0.29
CA PHE A 38 -10.22 7.06 1.66
C PHE A 38 -10.96 6.16 2.65
N PHE A 39 -12.22 5.77 2.37
CA PHE A 39 -12.95 4.82 3.21
C PHE A 39 -12.34 3.42 3.19
N VAL A 40 -11.82 2.97 2.04
CA VAL A 40 -11.08 1.70 1.96
C VAL A 40 -9.86 1.73 2.90
N GLY A 41 -9.08 2.81 2.89
CA GLY A 41 -7.97 2.99 3.82
C GLY A 41 -8.44 3.08 5.28
N GLY A 42 -9.57 3.76 5.53
CA GLY A 42 -10.19 3.82 6.84
C GLY A 42 -10.46 2.46 7.46
N MET A 43 -10.92 1.49 6.68
CA MET A 43 -11.13 0.11 7.16
C MET A 43 -9.85 -0.54 7.70
N VAL A 44 -8.70 -0.29 7.09
CA VAL A 44 -7.40 -0.76 7.61
C VAL A 44 -6.99 0.06 8.85
N GLY A 45 -7.28 1.36 8.83
CA GLY A 45 -6.98 2.27 9.94
C GLY A 45 -7.64 1.89 11.26
N LEU A 46 -8.81 1.22 11.23
CA LEU A 46 -9.53 0.75 12.43
C LEU A 46 -8.64 -0.09 13.34
N GLU A 47 -7.80 -0.95 12.76
CA GLU A 47 -7.00 -1.93 13.49
C GLU A 47 -5.60 -1.44 13.85
N ARG A 48 -5.18 -0.28 13.33
CA ARG A 48 -3.79 0.21 13.47
C ARG A 48 -3.41 0.59 14.89
N THR A 49 -4.36 1.08 15.68
CA THR A 49 -4.11 1.55 17.04
C THR A 49 -4.59 0.54 18.07
N VAL A 50 -5.81 0.04 17.91
CA VAL A 50 -6.53 -0.67 18.99
C VAL A 50 -6.43 -2.19 18.92
N THR A 51 -6.42 -2.82 17.76
CA THR A 51 -6.50 -4.30 17.66
C THR A 51 -5.35 -5.04 18.34
N PRO A 52 -4.07 -4.62 18.24
CA PRO A 52 -3.01 -5.25 19.02
C PRO A 52 -3.22 -5.12 20.53
N LEU A 53 -3.72 -3.97 21.02
CA LEU A 53 -4.02 -3.73 22.44
C LEU A 53 -5.21 -4.58 22.90
N VAL A 54 -6.23 -4.77 22.07
CA VAL A 54 -7.32 -5.72 22.32
C VAL A 54 -6.78 -7.14 22.54
N GLY A 55 -5.81 -7.54 21.71
CA GLY A 55 -5.14 -8.85 21.84
C GLY A 55 -4.41 -9.00 23.17
N SER A 56 -3.61 -8.00 23.55
CA SER A 56 -2.80 -8.05 24.78
C SER A 56 -3.64 -7.82 26.04
N GLU A 57 -4.50 -6.78 26.09
CA GLU A 57 -5.16 -6.35 27.31
C GLU A 57 -6.49 -7.06 27.58
N GLN A 58 -7.28 -7.41 26.53
CA GLN A 58 -8.59 -8.04 26.70
C GLN A 58 -8.58 -9.55 26.51
N PHE A 59 -7.76 -10.05 25.58
CA PHE A 59 -7.64 -11.49 25.34
C PHE A 59 -6.42 -12.12 25.99
N HIS A 60 -5.52 -11.33 26.57
CA HIS A 60 -4.30 -11.77 27.28
C HIS A 60 -3.43 -12.72 26.43
N LEU A 61 -3.26 -12.37 25.15
CA LEU A 61 -2.54 -13.17 24.19
C LEU A 61 -1.07 -12.78 24.12
N GLY A 62 -0.21 -13.77 23.89
CA GLY A 62 1.18 -13.52 23.52
C GLY A 62 1.33 -12.99 22.10
N GLU A 63 2.50 -12.44 21.81
CA GLU A 63 2.83 -11.64 20.62
C GLU A 63 2.63 -12.41 19.30
N ILE A 64 2.93 -13.72 19.28
CA ILE A 64 2.71 -14.58 18.10
C ILE A 64 1.21 -14.70 17.78
N ALA A 65 0.38 -14.91 18.80
CA ALA A 65 -1.05 -15.01 18.61
C ALA A 65 -1.64 -13.67 18.17
N ILE A 66 -1.15 -12.55 18.72
CA ILE A 66 -1.53 -11.21 18.27
C ILE A 66 -1.12 -11.01 16.82
N ALA A 67 0.11 -11.38 16.43
CA ALA A 67 0.59 -11.21 15.06
C ALA A 67 -0.27 -11.94 13.99
N ALA A 68 -0.95 -13.01 14.37
CA ALA A 68 -1.72 -13.86 13.44
C ALA A 68 -2.76 -13.08 12.64
N PHE A 69 -3.39 -12.02 13.18
CA PHE A 69 -4.39 -11.25 12.42
C PHE A 69 -3.77 -10.52 11.23
N VAL A 70 -2.58 -9.92 11.38
CA VAL A 70 -1.88 -9.24 10.28
C VAL A 70 -1.32 -10.25 9.28
N VAL A 71 -0.84 -11.41 9.75
CA VAL A 71 -0.36 -12.50 8.89
C VAL A 71 -1.49 -12.95 7.96
N VAL A 72 -2.67 -13.23 8.51
CA VAL A 72 -3.83 -13.68 7.74
C VAL A 72 -4.31 -12.58 6.80
N PHE A 73 -4.42 -11.34 7.27
CA PHE A 73 -4.74 -10.18 6.44
C PHE A 73 -3.78 -10.06 5.24
N GLY A 74 -2.48 -10.08 5.50
CA GLY A 74 -1.44 -9.90 4.47
C GLY A 74 -1.50 -10.98 3.39
N PHE A 75 -1.56 -12.26 3.77
CA PHE A 75 -1.68 -13.36 2.82
C PHE A 75 -3.00 -13.33 2.04
N THR A 76 -4.12 -13.09 2.71
CA THR A 76 -5.42 -13.02 2.04
C THR A 76 -5.47 -11.87 1.04
N LYS A 77 -4.94 -10.70 1.40
CA LYS A 77 -4.83 -9.55 0.50
C LYS A 77 -3.93 -9.86 -0.69
N ALA A 78 -2.76 -10.47 -0.46
CA ALA A 78 -1.82 -10.84 -1.53
C ALA A 78 -2.43 -11.83 -2.54
N ILE A 79 -3.09 -12.88 -2.04
CA ILE A 79 -3.81 -13.86 -2.88
C ILE A 79 -4.94 -13.17 -3.65
N THR A 80 -5.75 -12.36 -2.99
CA THR A 80 -6.88 -11.66 -3.63
C THR A 80 -6.39 -10.70 -4.72
N ASN A 81 -5.28 -10.01 -4.51
CA ASN A 81 -4.65 -9.17 -5.54
C ASN A 81 -4.15 -9.99 -6.73
N ALA A 82 -3.53 -11.15 -6.49
CA ALA A 82 -3.04 -12.03 -7.55
C ALA A 82 -4.21 -12.59 -8.41
N VAL A 83 -5.32 -12.95 -7.77
CA VAL A 83 -6.53 -13.47 -8.45
C VAL A 83 -7.35 -12.34 -9.08
N GLY A 84 -7.23 -11.12 -8.58
CA GLY A 84 -8.00 -9.94 -9.02
C GLY A 84 -7.92 -9.70 -10.53
N GLY A 85 -6.76 -9.93 -11.16
CA GLY A 85 -6.61 -9.83 -12.62
C GLY A 85 -7.51 -10.82 -13.38
N ALA A 86 -7.66 -12.05 -12.90
CA ALA A 86 -8.54 -13.06 -13.53
C ALA A 86 -10.03 -12.72 -13.32
N ILE A 87 -10.39 -12.15 -12.18
CA ILE A 87 -11.76 -11.74 -11.87
C ILE A 87 -12.19 -10.57 -12.78
N THR A 88 -11.29 -9.62 -13.05
CA THR A 88 -11.56 -8.47 -13.95
C THR A 88 -11.79 -8.86 -15.40
N ALA A 89 -11.35 -10.05 -15.82
CA ALA A 89 -11.62 -10.57 -17.16
C ALA A 89 -13.11 -11.00 -17.35
N ARG A 90 -13.80 -11.32 -16.24
CA ARG A 90 -15.18 -11.88 -16.27
C ARG A 90 -16.23 -10.91 -15.74
N HIS A 91 -15.85 -9.98 -14.89
CA HIS A 91 -16.76 -9.07 -14.19
C HIS A 91 -16.38 -7.62 -14.42
N THR A 92 -17.36 -6.71 -14.31
CA THR A 92 -17.09 -5.27 -14.42
C THR A 92 -16.36 -4.77 -13.18
N ARG A 93 -15.56 -3.72 -13.34
CA ARG A 93 -14.80 -3.13 -12.23
C ARG A 93 -15.69 -2.64 -11.09
N LYS A 94 -16.85 -2.06 -11.44
CA LYS A 94 -17.86 -1.64 -10.47
C LYS A 94 -18.41 -2.82 -9.67
N ALA A 95 -18.75 -3.94 -10.33
CA ALA A 95 -19.26 -5.12 -9.65
C ALA A 95 -18.25 -5.69 -8.64
N ILE A 96 -16.96 -5.73 -8.99
CA ILE A 96 -15.89 -6.19 -8.10
C ILE A 96 -15.72 -5.23 -6.91
N LEU A 97 -15.77 -3.91 -7.15
CA LEU A 97 -15.70 -2.90 -6.09
C LEU A 97 -16.85 -3.06 -5.09
N VAL A 98 -18.08 -3.23 -5.59
CA VAL A 98 -19.28 -3.46 -4.76
C VAL A 98 -19.18 -4.78 -4.00
N ALA A 99 -18.75 -5.87 -4.65
CA ALA A 99 -18.52 -7.15 -3.99
C ALA A 99 -17.50 -7.04 -2.85
N GLY A 100 -16.42 -6.29 -3.06
CA GLY A 100 -15.44 -6.02 -2.01
C GLY A 100 -16.04 -5.32 -0.80
N TRP A 101 -16.92 -4.33 -0.99
CA TRP A 101 -17.64 -3.66 0.10
C TRP A 101 -18.61 -4.60 0.82
N ILE A 102 -19.34 -5.46 0.09
CA ILE A 102 -20.24 -6.45 0.70
C ILE A 102 -19.47 -7.42 1.60
N VAL A 103 -18.31 -7.90 1.16
CA VAL A 103 -17.42 -8.75 1.98
C VAL A 103 -16.92 -7.99 3.21
N GLY A 104 -16.71 -6.66 3.11
CA GLY A 104 -16.31 -5.83 4.22
C GLY A 104 -17.39 -5.52 5.27
N LEU A 105 -18.69 -5.73 4.95
CA LEU A 105 -19.81 -5.38 5.84
C LEU A 105 -19.72 -6.01 7.24
N PRO A 106 -19.43 -7.31 7.42
CA PRO A 106 -19.40 -7.92 8.75
C PRO A 106 -18.14 -7.53 9.55
N VAL A 107 -17.09 -7.05 8.92
CA VAL A 107 -15.78 -6.82 9.57
C VAL A 107 -15.89 -5.95 10.84
N PRO A 108 -16.46 -4.74 10.81
CA PRO A 108 -16.54 -3.89 12.00
C PRO A 108 -17.30 -4.54 13.15
N PHE A 109 -18.37 -5.29 12.85
CA PHE A 109 -19.16 -5.98 13.87
C PHE A 109 -18.40 -7.16 14.48
N MET A 110 -17.65 -7.90 13.67
CA MET A 110 -16.82 -9.02 14.14
C MET A 110 -15.71 -8.52 15.06
N LEU A 111 -15.07 -7.40 14.73
CA LEU A 111 -14.05 -6.76 15.56
C LEU A 111 -14.66 -6.20 16.85
N ALA A 112 -15.80 -5.51 16.76
CA ALA A 112 -16.47 -4.85 17.89
C ALA A 112 -17.02 -5.86 18.91
N TYR A 113 -17.67 -6.92 18.45
CA TYR A 113 -18.45 -7.82 19.31
C TYR A 113 -17.98 -9.27 19.32
N GLY A 114 -16.95 -9.62 18.55
CA GLY A 114 -16.43 -10.98 18.50
C GLY A 114 -15.99 -11.48 19.88
N PRO A 115 -16.53 -12.62 20.37
CA PRO A 115 -16.29 -13.10 21.73
C PRO A 115 -14.92 -13.76 21.92
N SER A 116 -14.16 -13.97 20.85
CA SER A 116 -12.84 -14.59 20.90
C SER A 116 -11.93 -14.05 19.80
N TRP A 117 -10.61 -14.26 19.95
CA TRP A 117 -9.62 -13.86 18.96
C TRP A 117 -9.83 -14.51 17.58
N ALA A 118 -10.44 -15.68 17.51
CA ALA A 118 -10.82 -16.32 16.25
C ALA A 118 -11.74 -15.43 15.39
N TRP A 119 -12.60 -14.61 16.01
CA TRP A 119 -13.43 -13.65 15.29
C TRP A 119 -12.61 -12.51 14.70
N VAL A 120 -11.56 -12.05 15.38
CA VAL A 120 -10.62 -11.05 14.86
C VAL A 120 -9.85 -11.63 13.67
N ILE A 121 -9.39 -12.88 13.76
CA ILE A 121 -8.73 -13.58 12.64
C ILE A 121 -9.68 -13.72 11.45
N ALA A 122 -10.92 -14.16 11.66
CA ALA A 122 -11.91 -14.28 10.60
C ALA A 122 -12.27 -12.93 9.98
N ALA A 123 -12.39 -11.86 10.79
CA ALA A 123 -12.58 -10.50 10.31
C ALA A 123 -11.43 -10.07 9.39
N ASN A 124 -10.19 -10.44 9.71
CA ASN A 124 -9.00 -10.13 8.92
C ASN A 124 -8.89 -10.93 7.61
N VAL A 125 -9.44 -12.14 7.53
CA VAL A 125 -9.66 -12.82 6.24
C VAL A 125 -10.57 -11.97 5.35
N LEU A 126 -11.72 -11.56 5.88
CA LEU A 126 -12.68 -10.76 5.13
C LEU A 126 -12.13 -9.38 4.78
N LEU A 127 -11.40 -8.74 5.70
CA LEU A 127 -10.74 -7.45 5.45
C LEU A 127 -9.67 -7.57 4.37
N GLY A 128 -8.88 -8.66 4.37
CA GLY A 128 -7.90 -8.92 3.32
C GLY A 128 -8.54 -9.06 1.94
N VAL A 129 -9.67 -9.78 1.83
CA VAL A 129 -10.46 -9.88 0.59
C VAL A 129 -11.02 -8.51 0.21
N ASN A 130 -11.66 -7.81 1.15
CA ASN A 130 -12.18 -6.46 0.93
C ASN A 130 -11.10 -5.54 0.35
N GLN A 131 -9.93 -5.49 0.99
CA GLN A 131 -8.81 -4.64 0.58
C GLN A 131 -8.26 -5.03 -0.80
N GLY A 132 -8.08 -6.32 -1.06
CA GLY A 132 -7.63 -6.82 -2.35
C GLY A 132 -8.56 -6.45 -3.50
N LEU A 133 -9.86 -6.49 -3.28
CA LEU A 133 -10.87 -6.13 -4.29
C LEU A 133 -11.03 -4.61 -4.41
N THR A 134 -11.32 -3.91 -3.30
CA THR A 134 -11.70 -2.49 -3.35
C THR A 134 -10.52 -1.58 -3.69
N TRP A 135 -9.35 -1.77 -3.03
CA TRP A 135 -8.16 -0.96 -3.31
C TRP A 135 -7.69 -1.13 -4.75
N SER A 136 -7.64 -2.39 -5.23
CA SER A 136 -7.23 -2.65 -6.61
C SER A 136 -8.20 -2.05 -7.63
N MET A 137 -9.52 -2.10 -7.35
CA MET A 137 -10.50 -1.53 -8.27
C MET A 137 -10.47 0.00 -8.29
N THR A 138 -10.31 0.67 -7.16
CA THR A 138 -10.17 2.14 -7.14
C THR A 138 -8.92 2.61 -7.90
N VAL A 139 -7.82 1.85 -7.85
CA VAL A 139 -6.61 2.08 -8.66
C VAL A 139 -6.92 1.90 -10.15
N ASN A 140 -7.44 0.73 -10.53
CA ASN A 140 -7.67 0.38 -11.93
C ASN A 140 -8.66 1.34 -12.59
N MET A 141 -9.76 1.67 -11.90
CA MET A 141 -10.77 2.60 -12.40
C MET A 141 -10.22 4.00 -12.64
N LYS A 142 -9.33 4.51 -11.76
CA LYS A 142 -8.68 5.81 -11.97
C LYS A 142 -7.72 5.78 -13.16
N ILE A 143 -6.98 4.68 -13.34
CA ILE A 143 -6.10 4.48 -14.49
C ILE A 143 -6.90 4.48 -15.79
N ASP A 144 -8.03 3.74 -15.83
CA ASP A 144 -8.92 3.71 -16.99
C ASP A 144 -9.42 5.11 -17.41
N LEU A 145 -9.85 5.93 -16.43
CA LEU A 145 -10.39 7.27 -16.67
C LEU A 145 -9.34 8.24 -17.22
N ILE A 146 -8.08 8.13 -16.79
CA ILE A 146 -7.02 9.07 -17.16
C ILE A 146 -6.30 8.66 -18.45
N GLY A 147 -6.17 7.35 -18.70
CA GLY A 147 -5.41 6.81 -19.81
C GLY A 147 -3.88 6.78 -19.55
N PRO A 148 -3.07 6.37 -20.56
CA PRO A 148 -1.68 5.97 -20.36
C PRO A 148 -0.72 7.10 -19.92
N GLY A 149 -1.00 8.34 -20.33
CA GLY A 149 -0.05 9.46 -20.15
C GLY A 149 0.11 9.97 -18.70
N ARG A 150 -0.78 9.60 -17.77
CA ARG A 150 -0.80 10.10 -16.39
C ARG A 150 -1.07 9.03 -15.33
N ARG A 151 -0.74 7.77 -15.61
CA ARG A 151 -0.97 6.64 -14.69
C ARG A 151 -0.28 6.82 -13.34
N GLY A 152 0.95 7.35 -13.33
CA GLY A 152 1.67 7.65 -12.09
C GLY A 152 0.93 8.66 -11.21
N PHE A 153 0.34 9.70 -11.79
CA PHE A 153 -0.49 10.65 -11.05
C PHE A 153 -1.75 9.99 -10.47
N ALA A 154 -2.43 9.12 -11.25
CA ALA A 154 -3.60 8.39 -10.78
C ALA A 154 -3.27 7.48 -9.59
N LEU A 155 -2.15 6.77 -9.68
CA LEU A 155 -1.62 5.94 -8.59
C LEU A 155 -1.29 6.76 -7.36
N GLY A 156 -0.58 7.89 -7.52
CA GLY A 156 -0.21 8.78 -6.41
C GLY A 156 -1.43 9.29 -5.64
N ILE A 157 -2.44 9.82 -6.33
CA ILE A 157 -3.67 10.29 -5.69
C ILE A 157 -4.45 9.15 -5.03
N ASN A 158 -4.48 7.95 -5.66
CA ASN A 158 -5.12 6.80 -5.04
C ASN A 158 -4.48 6.45 -3.70
N GLU A 159 -3.17 6.29 -3.70
CA GLU A 159 -2.42 5.90 -2.50
C GLU A 159 -2.50 6.99 -1.43
N THR A 160 -2.35 8.26 -1.81
CA THR A 160 -2.50 9.40 -0.88
C THR A 160 -3.88 9.37 -0.21
N ALA A 161 -4.96 9.19 -0.95
CA ALA A 161 -6.31 9.12 -0.38
C ALA A 161 -6.47 7.93 0.57
N GLY A 162 -5.99 6.75 0.19
CA GLY A 162 -6.06 5.55 1.03
C GLY A 162 -5.27 5.69 2.32
N TYR A 163 -4.00 6.12 2.25
CA TYR A 163 -3.16 6.27 3.46
C TYR A 163 -3.59 7.45 4.34
N LEU A 164 -4.18 8.50 3.77
CA LEU A 164 -4.84 9.54 4.55
C LEU A 164 -6.03 8.96 5.34
N GLY A 165 -6.81 8.08 4.73
CA GLY A 165 -7.88 7.33 5.41
C GLY A 165 -7.34 6.50 6.58
N VAL A 166 -6.23 5.76 6.36
CA VAL A 166 -5.54 5.01 7.43
C VAL A 166 -5.13 5.95 8.57
N ALA A 167 -4.47 7.07 8.25
CA ALA A 167 -3.94 8.01 9.23
C ALA A 167 -5.05 8.63 10.10
N VAL A 168 -6.08 9.18 9.45
CA VAL A 168 -7.22 9.80 10.15
C VAL A 168 -7.91 8.78 11.04
N THR A 169 -8.15 7.58 10.55
CA THR A 169 -8.84 6.55 11.32
C THR A 169 -8.01 6.05 12.49
N ALA A 170 -6.71 5.82 12.31
CA ALA A 170 -5.81 5.42 13.40
C ALA A 170 -5.79 6.47 14.52
N LEU A 171 -5.82 7.75 14.19
CA LEU A 171 -5.92 8.84 15.16
C LEU A 171 -7.28 8.82 15.89
N VAL A 172 -8.37 8.76 15.12
CA VAL A 172 -9.74 8.80 15.68
C VAL A 172 -9.99 7.59 16.58
N THR A 173 -9.54 6.39 16.19
CA THR A 173 -9.68 5.18 17.02
C THR A 173 -8.89 5.27 18.32
N GLY A 174 -7.73 5.95 18.32
CA GLY A 174 -6.97 6.23 19.55
C GLY A 174 -7.76 7.11 20.54
N TYR A 175 -8.43 8.16 20.05
CA TYR A 175 -9.32 8.98 20.88
C TYR A 175 -10.56 8.22 21.36
N LEU A 176 -11.23 7.50 20.45
CA LEU A 176 -12.41 6.72 20.82
C LEU A 176 -12.07 5.65 21.86
N ALA A 177 -10.93 4.99 21.73
CA ALA A 177 -10.47 4.02 22.70
C ALA A 177 -10.18 4.63 24.09
N THR A 178 -9.65 5.85 24.12
CA THR A 178 -9.38 6.56 25.38
C THR A 178 -10.68 6.96 26.10
N TRP A 179 -11.73 7.35 25.33
CA TRP A 179 -12.98 7.82 25.92
C TRP A 179 -13.99 6.72 26.23
N PHE A 180 -14.02 5.68 25.39
CA PHE A 180 -15.06 4.63 25.40
C PHE A 180 -14.51 3.22 25.58
N GLY A 181 -13.18 3.07 25.76
CA GLY A 181 -12.52 1.78 25.85
C GLY A 181 -12.12 1.22 24.48
N LEU A 182 -11.30 0.15 24.53
CA LEU A 182 -10.74 -0.46 23.32
C LEU A 182 -11.80 -1.05 22.37
N ARG A 183 -12.95 -1.43 22.88
CA ARG A 183 -14.10 -1.98 22.14
C ARG A 183 -15.41 -1.54 22.81
N PRO A 184 -16.53 -1.42 22.08
CA PRO A 184 -16.75 -1.60 20.64
C PRO A 184 -16.62 -0.28 19.83
N ALA A 185 -16.48 0.87 20.50
CA ALA A 185 -16.63 2.19 19.87
C ALA A 185 -15.65 2.47 18.72
N PRO A 186 -14.33 2.15 18.83
CA PRO A 186 -13.38 2.37 17.72
C PRO A 186 -13.76 1.61 16.47
N GLU A 187 -14.16 0.34 16.59
CA GLU A 187 -14.47 -0.53 15.46
C GLU A 187 -15.79 -0.15 14.77
N LEU A 188 -16.77 0.38 15.53
CA LEU A 188 -18.05 0.81 14.96
C LEU A 188 -17.93 2.00 13.99
N LEU A 189 -16.82 2.76 14.03
CA LEU A 189 -16.51 3.75 13.01
C LEU A 189 -16.46 3.11 11.60
N GLY A 190 -16.00 1.86 11.52
CA GLY A 190 -15.96 1.08 10.27
C GLY A 190 -17.31 0.82 9.64
N VAL A 191 -18.39 0.79 10.43
CA VAL A 191 -19.77 0.68 9.92
C VAL A 191 -20.08 1.87 9.03
N GLY A 192 -19.73 3.09 9.47
CA GLY A 192 -19.88 4.30 8.68
C GLY A 192 -19.08 4.24 7.37
N TYR A 193 -17.85 3.75 7.41
CA TYR A 193 -17.01 3.62 6.22
C TYR A 193 -17.57 2.60 5.21
N VAL A 194 -18.00 1.43 5.68
CA VAL A 194 -18.55 0.41 4.78
C VAL A 194 -19.86 0.87 4.15
N ILE A 195 -20.77 1.47 4.94
CA ILE A 195 -22.03 2.00 4.41
C ILE A 195 -21.78 3.13 3.41
N ALA A 196 -20.93 4.09 3.73
CA ALA A 196 -20.60 5.20 2.84
C ALA A 196 -19.89 4.70 1.57
N GLY A 197 -18.89 3.84 1.70
CA GLY A 197 -18.15 3.26 0.58
C GLY A 197 -19.03 2.42 -0.34
N LEU A 198 -19.90 1.58 0.22
CA LEU A 198 -20.87 0.78 -0.53
C LEU A 198 -21.90 1.66 -1.23
N ALA A 199 -22.53 2.60 -0.51
CA ALA A 199 -23.53 3.51 -1.06
C ALA A 199 -22.97 4.34 -2.22
N LEU A 200 -21.80 4.97 -2.05
CA LEU A 200 -21.13 5.71 -3.11
C LEU A 200 -20.78 4.80 -4.30
N SER A 201 -20.29 3.59 -4.05
CA SER A 201 -19.93 2.65 -5.10
C SER A 201 -21.14 2.17 -5.90
N VAL A 202 -22.28 1.95 -5.25
CA VAL A 202 -23.52 1.51 -5.91
C VAL A 202 -24.19 2.67 -6.66
N LEU A 203 -24.36 3.83 -5.99
CA LEU A 203 -25.22 4.91 -6.45
C LEU A 203 -24.49 5.90 -7.38
N ALA A 204 -23.21 6.20 -7.13
CA ALA A 204 -22.53 7.30 -7.78
C ALA A 204 -21.36 6.88 -8.67
N VAL A 205 -20.64 5.78 -8.35
CA VAL A 205 -19.53 5.29 -9.16
C VAL A 205 -20.05 4.69 -10.47
N ARG A 206 -19.45 5.11 -11.60
CA ARG A 206 -19.71 4.54 -12.94
C ARG A 206 -18.72 3.42 -13.23
N ASP A 207 -19.16 2.40 -13.97
CA ASP A 207 -18.24 1.36 -14.45
C ASP A 207 -17.28 1.93 -15.50
N THR A 208 -15.98 1.61 -15.36
CA THR A 208 -14.93 2.12 -16.26
C THR A 208 -14.50 1.12 -17.34
N ALA A 209 -15.17 -0.03 -17.47
CA ALA A 209 -14.90 -0.99 -18.53
C ALA A 209 -14.96 -0.40 -19.95
N PRO A 210 -15.85 0.57 -20.29
CA PRO A 210 -15.82 1.24 -21.59
C PRO A 210 -14.52 1.97 -21.88
N TRP A 211 -13.96 2.70 -20.88
CA TRP A 211 -12.67 3.41 -21.01
C TRP A 211 -11.51 2.46 -21.24
N ALA A 212 -11.44 1.37 -20.44
CA ALA A 212 -10.43 0.34 -20.61
C ALA A 212 -10.48 -0.32 -22.01
N ARG A 213 -11.69 -0.59 -22.52
CA ARG A 213 -11.86 -1.13 -23.88
C ARG A 213 -11.44 -0.15 -24.96
N ALA A 214 -11.75 1.13 -24.80
CA ALA A 214 -11.32 2.17 -25.73
C ALA A 214 -9.78 2.27 -25.77
N GLU A 215 -9.11 2.23 -24.62
CA GLU A 215 -7.64 2.21 -24.54
C GLU A 215 -7.06 0.95 -25.18
N ALA A 216 -7.60 -0.23 -24.90
CA ALA A 216 -7.12 -1.50 -25.43
C ALA A 216 -7.20 -1.57 -26.97
N ARG A 217 -8.23 -0.98 -27.58
CA ARG A 217 -8.35 -0.89 -29.05
C ARG A 217 -7.22 -0.07 -29.69
N GLN A 218 -6.74 0.98 -29.01
CA GLN A 218 -5.62 1.82 -29.50
C GLN A 218 -4.28 1.08 -29.42
N HIS A 219 -4.09 0.16 -28.45
CA HIS A 219 -2.82 -0.54 -28.22
C HIS A 219 -2.67 -1.87 -28.98
N ARG A 220 -3.76 -2.48 -29.52
CA ARG A 220 -3.70 -3.76 -30.23
C ARG A 220 -2.81 -3.77 -31.49
N ARG A 221 -2.38 -2.60 -32.00
CA ARG A 221 -1.54 -2.48 -33.19
C ARG A 221 -0.05 -2.78 -32.97
N HIS A 222 0.38 -3.03 -31.72
CA HIS A 222 1.80 -3.17 -31.36
C HIS A 222 2.11 -4.39 -30.46
N ALA A 223 1.27 -5.42 -30.48
CA ALA A 223 1.50 -6.61 -29.63
C ALA A 223 2.63 -7.49 -30.21
N GLY A 224 3.75 -7.55 -29.49
CA GLY A 224 4.83 -8.52 -29.71
C GLY A 224 4.59 -9.85 -29.00
N PRO A 225 5.46 -10.87 -29.18
CA PRO A 225 5.34 -12.14 -28.46
C PRO A 225 5.50 -11.94 -26.94
N HIS A 226 4.49 -12.38 -26.19
CA HIS A 226 4.50 -12.32 -24.72
C HIS A 226 5.25 -13.51 -24.12
N PRO A 227 6.23 -13.30 -23.22
CA PRO A 227 6.77 -14.40 -22.42
C PRO A 227 5.67 -15.04 -21.57
N PRO A 228 5.71 -16.34 -21.32
CA PRO A 228 4.76 -16.99 -20.43
C PRO A 228 4.88 -16.42 -19.01
N PHE A 229 3.76 -16.37 -18.29
CA PHE A 229 3.72 -15.79 -16.94
C PHE A 229 4.78 -16.38 -16.00
N ARG A 230 5.07 -17.69 -16.10
CA ARG A 230 6.13 -18.35 -15.31
C ARG A 230 7.51 -17.73 -15.53
N GLU A 231 7.81 -17.34 -16.76
CA GLU A 231 9.10 -16.69 -17.08
C GLU A 231 9.14 -15.27 -16.52
N ILE A 232 8.05 -14.50 -16.64
CA ILE A 232 7.93 -13.16 -16.05
C ILE A 232 8.10 -13.25 -14.53
N ALA A 233 7.40 -14.18 -13.88
CA ALA A 233 7.50 -14.40 -12.44
C ALA A 233 8.94 -14.75 -12.02
N ARG A 234 9.63 -15.62 -12.79
CA ARG A 234 11.04 -15.97 -12.54
C ARG A 234 11.96 -14.77 -12.70
N ARG A 235 11.76 -13.95 -13.74
CA ARG A 235 12.56 -12.73 -13.98
C ARG A 235 12.42 -11.76 -12.83
N VAL A 236 11.19 -11.41 -12.47
CA VAL A 236 10.89 -10.42 -11.42
C VAL A 236 11.32 -10.88 -10.04
N SER A 237 11.29 -12.21 -9.80
CA SER A 237 11.62 -12.76 -8.48
C SER A 237 13.11 -13.09 -8.29
N TRP A 238 13.83 -13.53 -9.35
CA TRP A 238 15.13 -14.18 -9.15
C TRP A 238 16.18 -13.88 -10.21
N THR A 239 15.83 -13.86 -11.51
CA THR A 239 16.85 -13.91 -12.56
C THR A 239 17.25 -12.54 -13.12
N ASP A 240 16.37 -11.56 -13.04
CA ASP A 240 16.72 -10.16 -13.34
C ASP A 240 17.18 -9.50 -12.03
N ARG A 241 18.45 -9.09 -11.99
CA ARG A 241 19.10 -8.54 -10.81
C ARG A 241 18.37 -7.31 -10.26
N THR A 242 17.99 -6.40 -11.14
CA THR A 242 17.31 -5.15 -10.77
C THR A 242 15.87 -5.42 -10.31
N LEU A 243 15.09 -6.21 -11.08
CA LEU A 243 13.71 -6.53 -10.73
C LEU A 243 13.60 -7.33 -9.42
N ALA A 244 14.51 -8.28 -9.19
CA ALA A 244 14.57 -9.05 -7.95
C ALA A 244 14.91 -8.16 -6.74
N ALA A 245 15.89 -7.25 -6.90
CA ALA A 245 16.26 -6.30 -5.85
C ALA A 245 15.13 -5.31 -5.55
N VAL A 246 14.40 -4.84 -6.56
CA VAL A 246 13.21 -3.98 -6.40
C VAL A 246 12.10 -4.74 -5.68
N SER A 247 11.88 -6.02 -6.02
CA SER A 247 10.87 -6.86 -5.35
C SER A 247 11.21 -7.13 -3.89
N GLN A 248 12.48 -7.40 -3.58
CA GLN A 248 12.99 -7.56 -2.22
C GLN A 248 12.83 -6.25 -1.41
N ALA A 249 13.19 -5.10 -1.98
CA ALA A 249 13.02 -3.81 -1.31
C ALA A 249 11.54 -3.50 -1.02
N GLY A 250 10.65 -3.84 -1.95
CA GLY A 250 9.21 -3.72 -1.76
C GLY A 250 8.68 -4.63 -0.65
N LEU A 251 9.15 -5.88 -0.58
CA LEU A 251 8.81 -6.81 0.48
C LEU A 251 9.24 -6.25 1.85
N VAL A 252 10.49 -5.80 1.98
CA VAL A 252 11.01 -5.29 3.27
C VAL A 252 10.33 -3.96 3.66
N ASN A 253 10.02 -3.09 2.70
CA ASN A 253 9.23 -1.90 2.99
C ASN A 253 7.87 -2.23 3.64
N ASN A 254 7.16 -3.25 3.15
CA ASN A 254 5.90 -3.67 3.74
C ASN A 254 6.06 -4.59 4.97
N LEU A 255 7.21 -5.26 5.10
CA LEU A 255 7.61 -5.96 6.32
C LEU A 255 7.65 -5.00 7.51
N ASN A 256 8.23 -3.81 7.31
CA ASN A 256 8.25 -2.76 8.33
C ASN A 256 6.83 -2.36 8.74
N ASP A 257 5.93 -2.17 7.78
CA ASP A 257 4.54 -1.81 8.07
C ASP A 257 3.82 -2.92 8.85
N GLY A 258 3.98 -4.19 8.45
CA GLY A 258 3.39 -5.33 9.14
C GLY A 258 3.90 -5.52 10.57
N LEU A 259 5.21 -5.41 10.77
CA LEU A 259 5.84 -5.52 12.07
C LEU A 259 5.42 -4.37 13.01
N VAL A 260 5.52 -3.13 12.52
CA VAL A 260 5.13 -1.93 13.28
C VAL A 260 3.64 -1.95 13.61
N TRP A 261 2.80 -2.56 12.76
CA TRP A 261 1.38 -2.70 13.04
C TRP A 261 1.12 -3.52 14.30
N VAL A 262 1.82 -4.64 14.44
CA VAL A 262 1.64 -5.57 15.57
C VAL A 262 2.37 -5.07 16.81
N VAL A 263 3.66 -4.76 16.69
CA VAL A 263 4.58 -4.58 17.82
C VAL A 263 4.45 -3.19 18.44
N LEU A 264 4.39 -2.14 17.61
CA LEU A 264 4.55 -0.77 18.12
C LEU A 264 3.45 -0.31 19.08
N PRO A 265 2.14 -0.62 18.90
CA PRO A 265 1.13 -0.23 19.88
C PRO A 265 1.37 -0.81 21.25
N VAL A 266 1.69 -2.10 21.34
CA VAL A 266 1.96 -2.80 22.60
C VAL A 266 3.24 -2.24 23.24
N LEU A 267 4.32 -2.11 22.48
CA LEU A 267 5.59 -1.54 22.94
C LEU A 267 5.41 -0.14 23.56
N LEU A 268 4.64 0.73 22.92
CA LEU A 268 4.42 2.09 23.42
C LEU A 268 3.61 2.10 24.70
N VAL A 269 2.57 1.27 24.81
CA VAL A 269 1.74 1.16 26.04
C VAL A 269 2.55 0.59 27.19
N ASP A 270 3.36 -0.44 26.96
CA ASP A 270 4.25 -1.03 27.98
C ASP A 270 5.26 -0.01 28.54
N HIS A 271 5.59 1.03 27.75
CA HIS A 271 6.44 2.14 28.18
C HIS A 271 5.65 3.39 28.61
N GLY A 272 4.38 3.21 29.01
CA GLY A 272 3.55 4.25 29.63
C GLY A 272 2.95 5.29 28.68
N VAL A 273 2.98 5.04 27.35
CA VAL A 273 2.31 5.92 26.39
C VAL A 273 0.81 5.65 26.40
N SER A 274 0.01 6.70 26.53
CA SER A 274 -1.45 6.58 26.48
C SER A 274 -1.93 6.08 25.10
N VAL A 275 -3.13 5.46 25.06
CA VAL A 275 -3.73 4.99 23.79
C VAL A 275 -3.90 6.11 22.78
N THR A 276 -4.23 7.32 23.23
CA THR A 276 -4.23 8.52 22.36
C THR A 276 -2.84 8.81 21.79
N GLY A 277 -1.79 8.70 22.60
CA GLY A 277 -0.39 8.84 22.17
C GLY A 277 0.00 7.81 21.12
N VAL A 278 -0.42 6.55 21.31
CA VAL A 278 -0.27 5.50 20.28
C VAL A 278 -0.99 5.92 19.00
N GLY A 279 -2.21 6.46 19.09
CA GLY A 279 -2.97 6.98 17.96
C GLY A 279 -2.19 8.07 17.18
N TYR A 280 -1.52 9.00 17.85
CA TYR A 280 -0.66 10.00 17.20
C TYR A 280 0.50 9.36 16.43
N VAL A 281 1.21 8.42 17.04
CA VAL A 281 2.33 7.72 16.39
C VAL A 281 1.84 6.92 15.18
N LYS A 282 0.74 6.18 15.34
CA LYS A 282 0.15 5.35 14.28
C LYS A 282 -0.47 6.16 13.14
N ALA A 283 -0.91 7.39 13.40
CA ALA A 283 -1.42 8.31 12.39
C ALA A 283 -0.29 9.01 11.63
N LEU A 284 0.78 9.40 12.32
CA LEU A 284 1.88 10.18 11.74
C LEU A 284 2.60 9.42 10.62
N TYR A 285 2.82 8.12 10.78
CA TYR A 285 3.47 7.29 9.76
C TYR A 285 2.73 7.30 8.41
N PRO A 286 1.46 6.86 8.31
CA PRO A 286 0.73 6.89 7.04
C PRO A 286 0.41 8.30 6.54
N PHE A 287 0.32 9.30 7.44
CA PHE A 287 0.17 10.70 7.06
C PHE A 287 1.42 11.21 6.32
N MET A 288 2.61 11.00 6.88
CA MET A 288 3.87 11.39 6.25
C MET A 288 4.11 10.64 4.93
N TRP A 289 3.72 9.37 4.88
CA TRP A 289 3.74 8.60 3.66
C TRP A 289 2.85 9.24 2.59
N ALA A 290 1.57 9.51 2.92
CA ALA A 290 0.61 10.13 2.00
C ALA A 290 1.07 11.52 1.52
N ALA A 291 1.50 12.37 2.44
CA ALA A 291 1.95 13.73 2.15
C ALA A 291 3.21 13.75 1.26
N GLY A 292 4.18 12.89 1.56
CA GLY A 292 5.42 12.79 0.82
C GLY A 292 5.25 12.31 -0.62
N MET A 293 4.27 11.44 -0.89
CA MET A 293 4.04 10.89 -2.24
C MET A 293 3.75 11.96 -3.30
N ILE A 294 3.23 13.11 -2.91
CA ILE A 294 2.93 14.22 -3.83
C ILE A 294 4.23 14.76 -4.47
N GLY A 295 5.32 14.82 -3.70
CA GLY A 295 6.60 15.38 -4.16
C GLY A 295 7.59 14.34 -4.68
N THR A 296 7.55 13.12 -4.12
CA THR A 296 8.58 12.10 -4.38
C THR A 296 8.58 11.56 -5.81
N GLY A 297 7.41 11.50 -6.47
CA GLY A 297 7.33 11.15 -7.89
C GLY A 297 8.13 12.11 -8.78
N HIS A 298 7.99 13.42 -8.55
CA HIS A 298 8.75 14.44 -9.28
C HIS A 298 10.25 14.38 -8.95
N LEU A 299 10.60 14.10 -7.69
CA LEU A 299 11.99 13.94 -7.27
C LEU A 299 12.63 12.75 -7.99
N ALA A 300 11.97 11.60 -7.99
CA ALA A 300 12.43 10.38 -8.65
C ALA A 300 12.56 10.54 -10.19
N ASP A 301 11.74 11.39 -10.81
CA ASP A 301 11.88 11.72 -12.23
C ASP A 301 13.09 12.62 -12.54
N ARG A 302 13.61 13.34 -11.54
CA ARG A 302 14.77 14.21 -11.69
C ARG A 302 16.10 13.53 -11.36
N ILE A 303 16.16 12.77 -10.27
CA ILE A 303 17.40 12.19 -9.74
C ILE A 303 17.57 10.70 -10.05
N GLY A 304 16.58 10.07 -10.71
CA GLY A 304 16.57 8.63 -11.00
C GLY A 304 15.81 7.80 -9.95
N ARG A 305 15.79 6.50 -10.13
CA ARG A 305 15.02 5.56 -9.27
C ARG A 305 15.85 5.02 -8.11
N LYS A 306 17.12 4.74 -8.35
CA LYS A 306 18.01 4.09 -7.37
C LYS A 306 18.17 4.91 -6.09
N ILE A 307 18.50 6.20 -6.21
CA ILE A 307 18.79 7.06 -5.07
C ILE A 307 17.59 7.18 -4.12
N PRO A 308 16.36 7.49 -4.56
CA PRO A 308 15.20 7.55 -3.67
C PRO A 308 14.89 6.22 -2.98
N ILE A 309 15.04 5.09 -3.68
CA ILE A 309 14.82 3.76 -3.09
C ILE A 309 15.82 3.53 -1.94
N VAL A 310 17.10 3.71 -2.21
CA VAL A 310 18.17 3.45 -1.21
C VAL A 310 18.06 4.41 -0.03
N SER A 311 17.96 5.73 -0.30
CA SER A 311 17.86 6.73 0.78
C SER A 311 16.60 6.53 1.60
N GLY A 312 15.47 6.21 0.96
CA GLY A 312 14.24 5.95 1.67
C GLY A 312 14.30 4.71 2.57
N MET A 313 14.94 3.61 2.13
CA MET A 313 15.16 2.42 2.97
C MET A 313 16.06 2.75 4.17
N LEU A 314 17.15 3.50 3.97
CA LEU A 314 18.05 3.90 5.06
C LEU A 314 17.36 4.85 6.06
N ILE A 315 16.54 5.80 5.57
CA ILE A 315 15.74 6.69 6.43
C ILE A 315 14.75 5.87 7.28
N GLN A 316 14.10 4.85 6.71
CA GLN A 316 13.23 3.95 7.47
C GLN A 316 14.02 3.17 8.54
N ALA A 317 15.19 2.64 8.20
CA ALA A 317 16.04 1.92 9.14
C ALA A 317 16.46 2.82 10.31
N ILE A 318 16.83 4.08 10.05
CA ILE A 318 17.13 5.08 11.08
C ILE A 318 15.90 5.35 11.94
N GLY A 319 14.71 5.49 11.34
CA GLY A 319 13.47 5.69 12.08
C GLY A 319 13.17 4.55 13.06
N LEU A 320 13.33 3.31 12.62
CA LEU A 320 13.17 2.13 13.47
C LEU A 320 14.24 2.07 14.58
N ALA A 321 15.50 2.39 14.26
CA ALA A 321 16.57 2.46 15.24
C ALA A 321 16.32 3.54 16.31
N ILE A 322 15.74 4.70 15.94
CA ILE A 322 15.35 5.74 16.88
C ILE A 322 14.24 5.25 17.83
N ILE A 323 13.25 4.51 17.33
CA ILE A 323 12.21 3.93 18.20
C ILE A 323 12.84 3.01 19.23
N SER A 324 13.68 2.07 18.81
CA SER A 324 14.31 1.11 19.72
C SER A 324 15.29 1.78 20.70
N ALA A 325 16.22 2.61 20.20
CA ALA A 325 17.23 3.24 21.06
C ALA A 325 16.65 4.33 22.00
N GLY A 326 15.55 4.96 21.59
CA GLY A 326 14.92 6.07 22.32
C GLY A 326 13.76 5.68 23.22
N ILE A 327 13.58 4.40 23.51
CA ILE A 327 12.38 3.86 24.19
C ILE A 327 12.14 4.43 25.59
N SER A 328 13.18 4.92 26.28
CA SER A 328 13.04 5.66 27.55
C SER A 328 12.20 6.94 27.42
N HIS A 329 12.07 7.47 26.20
CA HIS A 329 11.21 8.58 25.83
C HIS A 329 10.22 8.13 24.76
N ALA A 330 9.48 7.05 25.03
CA ALA A 330 8.73 6.25 24.07
C ALA A 330 7.85 7.07 23.10
N LEU A 331 7.11 8.07 23.60
CA LEU A 331 6.27 8.91 22.73
C LEU A 331 7.12 9.74 21.74
N ALA A 332 8.19 10.38 22.22
CA ALA A 332 9.03 11.22 21.35
C ALA A 332 9.78 10.37 20.32
N ALA A 333 10.34 9.23 20.74
CA ALA A 333 10.99 8.28 19.86
C ALA A 333 10.00 7.67 18.85
N GLY A 334 8.80 7.31 19.29
CA GLY A 334 7.71 6.82 18.45
C GLY A 334 7.32 7.84 17.38
N LEU A 335 7.14 9.10 17.74
CA LEU A 335 6.80 10.18 16.79
C LEU A 335 7.94 10.44 15.79
N ALA A 336 9.19 10.56 16.28
CA ALA A 336 10.34 10.77 15.41
C ALA A 336 10.55 9.60 14.43
N GLY A 337 10.44 8.36 14.93
CA GLY A 337 10.53 7.16 14.12
C GLY A 337 9.39 7.05 13.11
N ALA A 338 8.14 7.30 13.50
CA ALA A 338 6.99 7.30 12.62
C ALA A 338 7.11 8.34 11.49
N PHE A 339 7.62 9.54 11.81
CA PHE A 339 7.92 10.57 10.82
C PHE A 339 8.93 10.06 9.77
N LEU A 340 10.06 9.50 10.22
CA LEU A 340 11.11 9.00 9.33
C LEU A 340 10.64 7.77 8.53
N LEU A 341 9.89 6.86 9.16
CA LEU A 341 9.27 5.72 8.47
C LEU A 341 8.36 6.19 7.33
N GLY A 342 7.49 7.15 7.60
CA GLY A 342 6.57 7.69 6.58
C GLY A 342 7.31 8.44 5.47
N ALA A 343 8.27 9.28 5.83
CA ALA A 343 9.10 10.01 4.86
C ALA A 343 9.92 9.05 3.99
N GLY A 344 10.56 8.02 4.59
CA GLY A 344 11.30 7.01 3.86
C GLY A 344 10.41 6.18 2.94
N THR A 345 9.24 5.72 3.43
CA THR A 345 8.28 4.97 2.62
C THR A 345 7.74 5.78 1.45
N SER A 346 7.53 7.08 1.61
CA SER A 346 7.10 7.97 0.52
C SER A 346 8.12 8.07 -0.61
N LEU A 347 9.41 7.97 -0.31
CA LEU A 347 10.49 7.91 -1.31
C LEU A 347 10.55 6.53 -2.00
N VAL A 348 10.36 5.47 -1.24
CA VAL A 348 10.52 4.09 -1.71
C VAL A 348 9.35 3.64 -2.57
N TYR A 349 8.14 3.74 -2.07
CA TYR A 349 6.98 3.06 -2.64
C TYR A 349 6.64 3.45 -4.09
N PRO A 350 6.44 4.74 -4.44
CA PRO A 350 6.14 5.12 -5.81
C PRO A 350 7.32 4.86 -6.76
N THR A 351 8.54 4.95 -6.23
CA THR A 351 9.76 4.78 -7.01
C THR A 351 10.01 3.32 -7.37
N LEU A 352 9.68 2.36 -6.48
CA LEU A 352 9.74 0.93 -6.80
C LEU A 352 8.77 0.56 -7.91
N LEU A 353 7.53 1.07 -7.88
CA LEU A 353 6.55 0.86 -8.96
C LEU A 353 7.05 1.43 -10.29
N ALA A 354 7.67 2.61 -10.27
CA ALA A 354 8.27 3.22 -11.45
C ALA A 354 9.46 2.38 -11.95
N ALA A 355 10.34 1.91 -11.07
CA ALA A 355 11.50 1.09 -11.42
C ALA A 355 11.09 -0.23 -12.10
N VAL A 356 10.06 -0.94 -11.56
CA VAL A 356 9.49 -2.13 -12.22
C VAL A 356 8.93 -1.78 -13.60
N SER A 357 8.24 -0.64 -13.71
CA SER A 357 7.65 -0.19 -14.97
C SER A 357 8.70 0.17 -16.01
N ASP A 358 9.80 0.81 -15.60
CA ASP A 358 10.90 1.22 -16.47
C ASP A 358 11.75 0.01 -16.93
N ALA A 359 11.97 -0.98 -16.04
CA ALA A 359 12.73 -2.20 -16.33
C ALA A 359 11.92 -3.27 -17.09
N SER A 360 10.61 -3.08 -17.23
CA SER A 360 9.73 -4.07 -17.87
C SER A 360 9.28 -3.63 -19.26
N HIS A 361 9.33 -4.55 -20.24
CA HIS A 361 8.78 -4.28 -21.57
C HIS A 361 7.27 -4.00 -21.49
N PRO A 362 6.73 -3.04 -22.26
CA PRO A 362 5.32 -2.63 -22.21
C PRO A 362 4.33 -3.80 -22.26
N ASP A 363 4.64 -4.84 -23.05
CA ASP A 363 3.73 -5.97 -23.30
C ASP A 363 3.51 -6.86 -22.07
N TRP A 364 4.49 -6.99 -21.17
CA TRP A 364 4.38 -7.81 -19.96
C TRP A 364 4.52 -7.02 -18.65
N ARG A 365 4.61 -5.67 -18.72
CA ARG A 365 4.72 -4.76 -17.57
C ARG A 365 3.62 -4.97 -16.52
N ALA A 366 2.38 -5.18 -16.96
CA ALA A 366 1.26 -5.42 -16.04
C ALA A 366 1.46 -6.71 -15.21
N ALA A 367 1.97 -7.76 -15.85
CA ALA A 367 2.29 -9.01 -15.18
C ALA A 367 3.49 -8.84 -14.21
N ALA A 368 4.52 -8.10 -14.60
CA ALA A 368 5.66 -7.79 -13.74
C ALA A 368 5.24 -7.00 -12.48
N LEU A 369 4.39 -5.99 -12.64
CA LEU A 369 3.82 -5.24 -11.52
C LEU A 369 2.95 -6.14 -10.60
N GLY A 370 2.24 -7.12 -11.18
CA GLY A 370 1.48 -8.11 -10.42
C GLY A 370 2.38 -8.98 -9.53
N VAL A 371 3.48 -9.49 -10.07
CA VAL A 371 4.47 -10.29 -9.31
C VAL A 371 5.17 -9.44 -8.24
N TYR A 372 5.57 -8.21 -8.58
CA TYR A 372 6.13 -7.27 -7.61
C TYR A 372 5.16 -7.01 -6.45
N ARG A 373 3.87 -6.76 -6.73
CA ARG A 373 2.84 -6.54 -5.70
C ARG A 373 2.63 -7.76 -4.82
N PHE A 374 2.69 -8.96 -5.38
CA PHE A 374 2.66 -10.18 -4.59
C PHE A 374 3.78 -10.20 -3.54
N TRP A 375 5.03 -9.97 -3.94
CA TRP A 375 6.17 -9.90 -3.01
C TRP A 375 5.99 -8.78 -1.98
N ARG A 376 5.63 -7.59 -2.43
CA ARG A 376 5.39 -6.45 -1.56
C ARG A 376 4.31 -6.76 -0.49
N ASP A 377 3.16 -7.26 -0.92
CA ASP A 377 2.03 -7.46 -0.01
C ASP A 377 2.26 -8.65 0.93
N SER A 378 3.06 -9.65 0.52
CA SER A 378 3.55 -10.71 1.41
C SER A 378 4.43 -10.16 2.55
N GLY A 379 5.03 -8.99 2.38
CA GLY A 379 5.78 -8.30 3.41
C GLY A 379 4.98 -8.06 4.69
N TYR A 380 3.68 -7.74 4.60
CA TYR A 380 2.81 -7.59 5.78
C TYR A 380 2.81 -8.85 6.65
N ALA A 381 2.57 -10.00 6.03
CA ALA A 381 2.50 -11.27 6.73
C ALA A 381 3.87 -11.67 7.30
N ILE A 382 4.93 -11.53 6.50
CA ILE A 382 6.30 -11.87 6.90
C ILE A 382 6.77 -10.95 8.04
N GLY A 383 6.46 -9.66 7.96
CA GLY A 383 6.82 -8.69 8.98
C GLY A 383 6.11 -8.92 10.30
N ALA A 384 4.80 -9.19 10.26
CA ALA A 384 4.05 -9.54 11.45
C ALA A 384 4.56 -10.83 12.11
N LEU A 385 4.88 -11.85 11.28
CA LEU A 385 5.42 -13.12 11.77
C LEU A 385 6.80 -12.93 12.41
N ILE A 386 7.72 -12.25 11.74
CA ILE A 386 9.06 -11.94 12.29
C ILE A 386 8.92 -11.11 13.57
N GLY A 387 8.06 -10.09 13.56
CA GLY A 387 7.81 -9.25 14.73
C GLY A 387 7.28 -10.04 15.92
N GLY A 388 6.24 -10.84 15.71
CA GLY A 388 5.64 -11.67 16.76
C GLY A 388 6.60 -12.72 17.32
N ILE A 389 7.34 -13.43 16.45
CA ILE A 389 8.34 -14.42 16.88
C ILE A 389 9.48 -13.75 17.66
N THR A 390 10.03 -12.66 17.14
CA THR A 390 11.14 -11.98 17.81
C THR A 390 10.71 -11.38 19.15
N ALA A 391 9.51 -10.80 19.21
CA ALA A 391 8.96 -10.29 20.46
C ALA A 391 8.78 -11.39 21.50
N ALA A 392 8.25 -12.56 21.11
CA ALA A 392 8.04 -13.69 22.00
C ALA A 392 9.34 -14.35 22.48
N LEU A 393 10.37 -14.43 21.62
CA LEU A 393 11.65 -15.10 21.95
C LEU A 393 12.64 -14.18 22.68
N ALA A 394 12.52 -12.87 22.51
CA ALA A 394 13.43 -11.89 23.07
C ALA A 394 12.68 -10.72 23.74
N SER A 395 12.22 -9.73 22.96
CA SER A 395 11.43 -8.61 23.43
C SER A 395 10.79 -7.84 22.28
N LEU A 396 9.83 -6.96 22.59
CA LEU A 396 9.23 -6.03 21.62
C LEU A 396 10.28 -5.07 21.03
N ASP A 397 11.23 -4.60 21.85
CA ASP A 397 12.36 -3.75 21.39
C ASP A 397 13.27 -4.50 20.41
N ALA A 398 13.57 -5.77 20.71
CA ALA A 398 14.36 -6.61 19.83
C ALA A 398 13.68 -6.77 18.45
N ALA A 399 12.35 -6.89 18.40
CA ALA A 399 11.62 -6.98 17.16
C ALA A 399 11.79 -5.71 16.30
N VAL A 400 11.71 -4.52 16.91
CA VAL A 400 11.95 -3.25 16.20
C VAL A 400 13.40 -3.14 15.72
N THR A 401 14.37 -3.58 16.55
CA THR A 401 15.79 -3.60 16.19
C THR A 401 16.05 -4.53 14.99
N VAL A 402 15.45 -5.72 14.98
CA VAL A 402 15.56 -6.67 13.85
C VAL A 402 14.99 -6.05 12.57
N ALA A 403 13.84 -5.36 12.65
CA ALA A 403 13.29 -4.65 11.50
C ALA A 403 14.25 -3.54 11.00
N ALA A 404 14.87 -2.79 11.91
CA ALA A 404 15.85 -1.76 11.53
C ALA A 404 17.04 -2.37 10.76
N ILE A 405 17.59 -3.48 11.25
CA ILE A 405 18.71 -4.19 10.63
C ILE A 405 18.32 -4.73 9.26
N LEU A 406 17.18 -5.43 9.15
CA LEU A 406 16.69 -5.98 7.88
C LEU A 406 16.45 -4.87 6.85
N THR A 407 15.94 -3.72 7.28
CA THR A 407 15.69 -2.58 6.41
C THR A 407 16.98 -1.93 5.95
N ALA A 408 17.99 -1.80 6.83
CA ALA A 408 19.31 -1.29 6.46
C ALA A 408 19.99 -2.23 5.44
N ILE A 409 19.97 -3.54 5.69
CA ILE A 409 20.50 -4.56 4.77
C ILE A 409 19.78 -4.46 3.42
N SER A 410 18.44 -4.35 3.42
CA SER A 410 17.67 -4.19 2.19
C SER A 410 18.05 -2.93 1.40
N GLY A 411 18.29 -1.82 2.10
CA GLY A 411 18.79 -0.59 1.48
C GLY A 411 20.16 -0.76 0.85
N LEU A 412 21.08 -1.47 1.51
CA LEU A 412 22.41 -1.80 0.97
C LEU A 412 22.33 -2.76 -0.22
N LEU A 413 21.46 -3.77 -0.16
CA LEU A 413 21.22 -4.66 -1.30
C LEU A 413 20.64 -3.89 -2.49
N ALA A 414 19.71 -2.97 -2.23
CA ALA A 414 19.17 -2.08 -3.27
C ALA A 414 20.27 -1.21 -3.88
N TRP A 415 21.20 -0.69 -3.07
CA TRP A 415 22.36 0.07 -3.57
C TRP A 415 23.24 -0.76 -4.50
N VAL A 416 23.54 -2.00 -4.15
CA VAL A 416 24.42 -2.88 -4.90
C VAL A 416 23.76 -3.46 -6.16
N PHE A 417 22.48 -3.87 -6.05
CA PHE A 417 21.82 -4.70 -7.05
C PHE A 417 20.83 -3.98 -7.96
N ILE A 418 20.35 -2.78 -7.61
CA ILE A 418 19.51 -2.00 -8.50
C ILE A 418 20.39 -1.19 -9.43
N ASP A 419 20.25 -1.41 -10.73
CA ASP A 419 20.78 -0.53 -11.75
C ASP A 419 19.79 0.64 -11.96
N GLU A 420 20.31 1.82 -12.38
CA GLU A 420 19.43 2.97 -12.64
C GLU A 420 18.50 2.66 -13.83
N THR A 421 17.20 2.66 -13.57
CA THR A 421 16.18 2.30 -14.57
C THR A 421 15.56 3.50 -15.28
N HIS A 422 15.79 4.72 -14.78
CA HIS A 422 15.23 5.92 -15.40
C HIS A 422 15.88 6.20 -16.77
N PRO A 423 15.10 6.26 -17.88
CA PRO A 423 15.65 6.28 -19.25
C PRO A 423 16.65 7.41 -19.54
N ARG A 424 16.46 8.59 -18.91
CA ARG A 424 17.36 9.75 -19.08
C ARG A 424 18.64 9.64 -18.27
N GLN A 425 18.63 8.88 -17.17
CA GLN A 425 19.78 8.75 -16.27
C GLN A 425 20.64 7.54 -16.67
N SER A 426 20.04 6.45 -17.10
CA SER A 426 20.75 5.28 -17.63
C SER A 426 21.58 5.62 -18.87
N ALA A 427 21.05 6.47 -19.76
CA ALA A 427 21.76 6.96 -20.94
C ALA A 427 23.01 7.83 -20.59
N ARG A 428 23.02 8.49 -19.43
CA ARG A 428 24.18 9.29 -18.96
C ARG A 428 25.27 8.44 -18.29
N GLN A 429 24.92 7.25 -17.81
CA GLN A 429 25.82 6.33 -17.11
C GLN A 429 26.43 5.29 -18.07
N ALA A 430 25.92 5.15 -19.30
CA ALA A 430 26.53 4.32 -20.32
C ALA A 430 27.92 4.89 -20.65
N PRO A 431 29.01 4.12 -20.53
CA PRO A 431 30.31 4.59 -20.98
C PRO A 431 30.19 4.95 -22.47
N HIS A 432 30.73 6.10 -22.84
CA HIS A 432 30.86 6.47 -24.23
C HIS A 432 31.72 5.39 -24.91
N ALA A 433 31.08 4.48 -25.64
CA ALA A 433 31.70 3.46 -26.45
C ALA A 433 32.16 4.05 -27.78
#